data_32164fea6b56d4c9d46c1227062f30f1
#
_entry.id   32164fea6b56d4c9d46c1227062f30f1
#
_cell.length_a   1.000
_cell.length_b   1.000
_cell.length_c   1.000
_cell.angle_alpha   90.00
_cell.angle_beta   90.00
_cell.angle_gamma   90.00
#
_symmetry.space_group_name_H-M   'P 1'
#
loop_
_entity.id
_entity.type
_entity.pdbx_description
1 polymer ?
#
loop_
_entity_poly.entity_id
_entity_poly.type
_entity_poly.pdbx_seq_one_letter_code
_entity_poly.pdbx_strand_id
1 'polypeptide(L)'
;MVRSTVLIASLLVAAFGAAFAEAGGPAALITEIYGVPKPAGHYQQPLAVFAEASLRARYLSKRLQGALAEMDRRTPAGDLPNLDFDVISDSQDPDVHDLDIATESEGASEAIVVANFKSHDDPERSVLRFELVREGGVWKIDDVAAAGKNHWRVSEIIAGE
;
A
#
# COMPACT_ATOMS: atom_id res chain seq x y z
N MET A 1 -57.25 32.20 38.02
CA MET A 1 -56.04 32.46 37.21
C MET A 1 -55.09 31.31 37.42
N VAL A 2 -55.10 30.37 36.51
CA VAL A 2 -54.18 29.16 36.54
C VAL A 2 -53.08 29.38 35.51
N ARG A 3 -51.85 29.47 35.96
CA ARG A 3 -50.68 29.59 35.07
C ARG A 3 -50.17 28.17 34.77
N SER A 4 -50.37 27.75 33.53
CA SER A 4 -49.76 26.51 33.02
C SER A 4 -48.28 26.75 32.64
N THR A 5 -47.40 26.05 33.31
CA THR A 5 -45.98 26.02 33.00
C THR A 5 -45.73 24.87 32.03
N VAL A 6 -45.33 25.18 30.79
CA VAL A 6 -44.93 24.19 29.79
C VAL A 6 -43.47 23.86 30.01
N LEU A 7 -43.18 22.63 30.38
CA LEU A 7 -41.81 22.08 30.46
C LEU A 7 -41.39 21.58 29.07
N ILE A 8 -40.43 22.26 28.45
CA ILE A 8 -39.80 21.81 27.21
C ILE A 8 -38.65 20.90 27.61
N ALA A 9 -38.82 19.58 27.40
CA ALA A 9 -37.76 18.62 27.55
C ALA A 9 -36.88 18.62 26.26
N SER A 10 -35.71 19.20 26.36
CA SER A 10 -34.70 19.14 25.29
C SER A 10 -34.07 17.76 25.25
N LEU A 11 -34.36 16.98 24.21
CA LEU A 11 -33.75 15.68 23.94
C LEU A 11 -32.35 15.91 23.35
N LEU A 12 -31.33 15.72 24.18
CA LEU A 12 -29.92 15.75 23.73
C LEU A 12 -29.59 14.43 23.03
N VAL A 13 -29.65 14.42 21.72
CA VAL A 13 -29.14 13.27 20.92
C VAL A 13 -27.61 13.31 20.95
N ALA A 14 -27.02 12.52 21.83
CA ALA A 14 -25.58 12.26 21.80
C ALA A 14 -25.30 11.38 20.58
N ALA A 15 -24.75 11.98 19.51
CA ALA A 15 -24.16 11.24 18.41
C ALA A 15 -22.90 10.54 18.91
N PHE A 16 -23.01 9.26 19.23
CA PHE A 16 -21.84 8.38 19.37
C PHE A 16 -21.21 8.22 18.00
N GLY A 17 -20.30 9.14 17.64
CA GLY A 17 -19.32 8.90 16.61
C GLY A 17 -18.42 7.77 17.10
N ALA A 18 -18.57 6.58 16.52
CA ALA A 18 -17.58 5.52 16.68
C ALA A 18 -16.25 6.08 16.17
N ALA A 19 -15.36 6.47 17.08
CA ALA A 19 -13.97 6.69 16.78
C ALA A 19 -13.41 5.33 16.36
N PHE A 20 -13.42 5.05 15.06
CA PHE A 20 -12.57 4.01 14.50
C PHE A 20 -11.15 4.41 14.89
N ALA A 21 -10.49 3.56 15.69
CA ALA A 21 -9.07 3.70 15.94
C ALA A 21 -8.41 3.88 14.57
N GLU A 22 -7.77 5.02 14.37
CA GLU A 22 -7.09 5.36 13.14
C GLU A 22 -6.00 4.31 12.95
N ALA A 23 -6.29 3.27 12.17
CA ALA A 23 -5.29 2.37 11.64
C ALA A 23 -4.28 3.30 10.96
N GLY A 24 -3.00 3.20 11.29
CA GLY A 24 -1.98 4.16 10.91
C GLY A 24 -2.16 4.65 9.47
N GLY A 25 -1.80 5.91 9.19
CA GLY A 25 -2.00 6.54 7.87
C GLY A 25 -1.39 5.72 6.72
N PRO A 26 -1.65 6.09 5.47
CA PRO A 26 -1.20 5.30 4.31
C PRO A 26 0.32 5.07 4.28
N ALA A 27 1.12 6.06 4.68
CA ALA A 27 2.57 5.92 4.80
C ALA A 27 3.00 4.89 5.85
N ALA A 28 2.21 4.68 6.91
CA ALA A 28 2.52 3.69 7.94
C ALA A 28 2.43 2.26 7.38
N LEU A 29 1.49 1.98 6.46
CA LEU A 29 1.41 0.70 5.75
C LEU A 29 2.70 0.43 4.96
N ILE A 30 3.19 1.40 4.23
CA ILE A 30 4.40 1.26 3.41
C ILE A 30 5.64 1.15 4.32
N THR A 31 5.68 1.92 5.42
CA THR A 31 6.75 1.78 6.43
C THR A 31 6.76 0.39 7.06
N GLU A 32 5.60 -0.23 7.29
CA GLU A 32 5.54 -1.61 7.81
C GLU A 32 6.14 -2.61 6.82
N ILE A 33 5.95 -2.42 5.52
CA ILE A 33 6.47 -3.29 4.46
C ILE A 33 7.98 -3.17 4.33
N TYR A 34 8.51 -1.96 4.30
CA TYR A 34 9.96 -1.74 4.19
C TYR A 34 10.71 -1.93 5.51
N GLY A 35 10.03 -1.83 6.65
CA GLY A 35 10.63 -1.61 7.94
C GLY A 35 10.98 -0.13 8.17
N VAL A 36 11.32 0.20 9.42
CA VAL A 36 11.74 1.57 9.78
C VAL A 36 13.02 1.92 9.01
N PRO A 37 13.09 3.09 8.34
CA PRO A 37 14.28 3.51 7.62
C PRO A 37 15.53 3.46 8.51
N LYS A 38 16.57 2.82 8.01
CA LYS A 38 17.86 2.69 8.69
C LYS A 38 18.77 3.89 8.40
N PRO A 39 19.81 4.12 9.21
CA PRO A 39 20.83 5.12 8.91
C PRO A 39 21.42 4.93 7.50
N ALA A 40 21.88 6.04 6.89
CA ALA A 40 22.42 6.04 5.53
C ALA A 40 23.46 4.93 5.31
N GLY A 41 23.37 4.25 4.18
CA GLY A 41 24.25 3.14 3.79
C GLY A 41 23.95 1.80 4.48
N HIS A 42 22.92 1.70 5.33
CA HIS A 42 22.53 0.43 5.92
C HIS A 42 21.38 -0.20 5.13
N TYR A 43 21.61 -1.42 4.66
CA TYR A 43 20.62 -2.20 3.92
C TYR A 43 19.50 -2.71 4.81
N GLN A 44 18.32 -2.85 4.24
CA GLN A 44 17.17 -3.49 4.83
C GLN A 44 16.41 -4.29 3.77
N GLN A 45 15.81 -5.40 4.20
CA GLN A 45 15.02 -6.26 3.34
C GLN A 45 13.54 -5.97 3.58
N PRO A 46 12.80 -5.51 2.55
CA PRO A 46 11.37 -5.38 2.62
C PRO A 46 10.67 -6.74 2.74
N LEU A 47 9.39 -6.72 3.12
CA LEU A 47 8.54 -7.91 3.05
C LEU A 47 8.26 -8.29 1.59
N ALA A 48 8.35 -9.57 1.27
CA ALA A 48 8.09 -10.12 -0.07
C ALA A 48 6.57 -10.17 -0.37
N VAL A 49 5.92 -8.99 -0.38
CA VAL A 49 4.45 -8.86 -0.43
C VAL A 49 3.84 -9.51 -1.65
N PHE A 50 4.52 -9.48 -2.79
CA PHE A 50 4.03 -10.05 -4.05
C PHE A 50 4.35 -11.54 -4.20
N ALA A 51 5.29 -12.09 -3.43
CA ALA A 51 5.68 -13.49 -3.51
C ALA A 51 4.87 -14.39 -2.56
N GLU A 52 4.54 -13.90 -1.36
CA GLU A 52 3.91 -14.70 -0.32
C GLU A 52 2.39 -14.50 -0.25
N ALA A 53 1.61 -15.60 -0.34
CA ALA A 53 0.14 -15.55 -0.32
C ALA A 53 -0.44 -14.88 0.93
N SER A 54 0.17 -15.12 2.10
CA SER A 54 -0.25 -14.51 3.37
C SER A 54 -0.04 -12.99 3.39
N LEU A 55 1.07 -12.51 2.79
CA LEU A 55 1.37 -11.09 2.67
C LEU A 55 0.49 -10.44 1.60
N ARG A 56 0.25 -11.10 0.45
CA ARG A 56 -0.75 -10.63 -0.53
C ARG A 56 -2.10 -10.37 0.15
N ALA A 57 -2.61 -11.33 0.92
CA ALA A 57 -3.89 -11.20 1.63
C ALA A 57 -3.90 -10.05 2.65
N ARG A 58 -2.76 -9.79 3.31
CA ARG A 58 -2.63 -8.75 4.32
C ARG A 58 -2.52 -7.36 3.72
N TYR A 59 -1.72 -7.16 2.67
CA TYR A 59 -1.31 -5.85 2.18
C TYR A 59 -1.99 -5.42 0.88
N LEU A 60 -2.39 -6.35 0.00
CA LEU A 60 -2.96 -6.01 -1.30
C LEU A 60 -4.48 -5.88 -1.25
N SER A 61 -5.04 -5.06 -2.13
CA SER A 61 -6.47 -4.97 -2.37
C SER A 61 -7.02 -6.27 -2.94
N LYS A 62 -8.31 -6.52 -2.77
CA LYS A 62 -8.98 -7.69 -3.38
C LYS A 62 -8.88 -7.68 -4.90
N ARG A 63 -8.92 -6.49 -5.52
CA ARG A 63 -8.74 -6.31 -6.96
C ARG A 63 -7.36 -6.82 -7.39
N LEU A 64 -6.30 -6.33 -6.76
CA LEU A 64 -4.93 -6.70 -7.12
C LEU A 64 -4.63 -8.18 -6.83
N GLN A 65 -5.14 -8.71 -5.71
CA GLN A 65 -5.04 -10.14 -5.40
C GLN A 65 -5.71 -11.00 -6.49
N GLY A 66 -6.90 -10.59 -6.96
CA GLY A 66 -7.61 -11.28 -8.04
C GLY A 66 -6.85 -11.25 -9.37
N ALA A 67 -6.24 -10.12 -9.72
CA ALA A 67 -5.42 -9.99 -10.92
C ALA A 67 -4.17 -10.86 -10.88
N LEU A 68 -3.47 -10.91 -9.73
CA LEU A 68 -2.33 -11.80 -9.52
C LEU A 68 -2.72 -13.28 -9.62
N ALA A 69 -3.82 -13.67 -8.99
CA ALA A 69 -4.32 -15.05 -9.07
C ALA A 69 -4.71 -15.45 -10.50
N GLU A 70 -5.20 -14.52 -11.30
CA GLU A 70 -5.49 -14.73 -12.72
C GLU A 70 -4.21 -14.90 -13.53
N MET A 71 -3.19 -14.07 -13.29
CA MET A 71 -1.87 -14.21 -13.90
C MET A 71 -1.26 -15.58 -13.56
N ASP A 72 -1.27 -15.97 -12.29
CA ASP A 72 -0.74 -17.26 -11.82
C ASP A 72 -1.45 -18.43 -12.53
N ARG A 73 -2.78 -18.35 -12.75
CA ARG A 73 -3.54 -19.39 -13.49
C ARG A 73 -3.23 -19.44 -14.99
N ARG A 74 -2.88 -18.31 -15.60
CA ARG A 74 -2.54 -18.23 -17.03
C ARG A 74 -1.09 -18.64 -17.31
N THR A 75 -0.22 -18.60 -16.32
CA THR A 75 1.18 -19.00 -16.46
C THR A 75 1.30 -20.51 -16.55
N PRO A 76 1.83 -21.09 -17.65
CA PRO A 76 2.01 -22.52 -17.78
C PRO A 76 2.91 -23.10 -16.69
N ALA A 77 2.70 -24.36 -16.35
CA ALA A 77 3.55 -25.03 -15.37
C ALA A 77 5.00 -25.11 -15.87
N GLY A 78 5.92 -24.54 -15.12
CA GLY A 78 7.36 -24.48 -15.45
C GLY A 78 7.80 -23.18 -16.13
N ASP A 79 6.88 -22.31 -16.49
CA ASP A 79 7.20 -20.98 -17.00
C ASP A 79 7.29 -19.95 -15.86
N LEU A 80 8.01 -18.86 -16.09
CA LEU A 80 8.04 -17.71 -15.18
C LEU A 80 6.82 -16.83 -15.43
N PRO A 81 6.18 -16.31 -14.36
CA PRO A 81 5.13 -15.30 -14.50
C PRO A 81 5.69 -14.01 -15.09
N ASN A 82 4.83 -13.17 -15.66
CA ASN A 82 5.23 -11.87 -16.18
C ASN A 82 5.88 -10.96 -15.11
N LEU A 83 5.48 -11.14 -13.85
CA LEU A 83 6.07 -10.46 -12.71
C LEU A 83 7.18 -11.34 -12.11
N ASP A 84 8.40 -11.25 -12.65
CA ASP A 84 9.55 -12.09 -12.33
C ASP A 84 10.63 -11.42 -11.46
N PHE A 85 10.30 -10.24 -10.88
CA PHE A 85 11.18 -9.47 -9.99
C PHE A 85 10.44 -9.09 -8.69
N ASP A 86 11.20 -8.66 -7.68
CA ASP A 86 10.60 -8.12 -6.46
C ASP A 86 10.15 -6.68 -6.67
N VAL A 87 8.82 -6.49 -6.67
CA VAL A 87 8.15 -5.19 -6.88
C VAL A 87 8.55 -4.16 -5.85
N ILE A 88 8.77 -4.59 -4.59
CA ILE A 88 9.00 -3.66 -3.48
C ILE A 88 10.42 -3.09 -3.49
N SER A 89 11.38 -3.86 -4.00
CA SER A 89 12.77 -3.41 -4.14
C SER A 89 13.12 -2.95 -5.55
N ASP A 90 12.20 -3.08 -6.53
CA ASP A 90 12.45 -2.80 -7.95
C ASP A 90 13.69 -3.54 -8.48
N SER A 91 13.90 -4.78 -8.02
CA SER A 91 15.14 -5.52 -8.25
C SER A 91 14.93 -7.04 -8.16
N GLN A 92 15.89 -7.78 -8.67
CA GLN A 92 16.02 -9.23 -8.41
C GLN A 92 16.60 -9.51 -7.01
N ASP A 93 17.30 -8.54 -6.43
CA ASP A 93 17.90 -8.63 -5.09
C ASP A 93 17.13 -7.68 -4.14
N PRO A 94 16.39 -8.22 -3.12
CA PRO A 94 15.43 -7.45 -2.34
C PRO A 94 16.05 -6.53 -1.28
N ASP A 95 17.28 -6.07 -1.47
CA ASP A 95 17.96 -5.16 -0.55
C ASP A 95 17.75 -3.70 -0.95
N VAL A 96 17.29 -2.87 0.00
CA VAL A 96 17.14 -1.43 -0.18
C VAL A 96 17.90 -0.64 0.89
N HIS A 97 18.36 0.55 0.53
CA HIS A 97 18.98 1.48 1.48
C HIS A 97 18.66 2.95 1.12
N ASP A 98 19.01 3.86 2.00
CA ASP A 98 18.70 5.30 1.85
C ASP A 98 17.21 5.56 1.57
N LEU A 99 16.35 4.81 2.26
CA LEU A 99 14.90 4.84 2.10
C LEU A 99 14.28 6.13 2.65
N ASP A 100 13.43 6.74 1.84
CA ASP A 100 12.53 7.83 2.21
C ASP A 100 11.10 7.49 1.78
N ILE A 101 10.12 7.68 2.69
CA ILE A 101 8.71 7.38 2.44
C ILE A 101 7.89 8.63 2.72
N ALA A 102 7.09 9.05 1.75
CA ALA A 102 6.24 10.23 1.87
C ALA A 102 4.83 9.97 1.30
N THR A 103 3.80 10.49 1.97
CA THR A 103 2.45 10.56 1.39
C THR A 103 2.41 11.70 0.38
N GLU A 104 2.14 11.39 -0.89
CA GLU A 104 1.95 12.38 -1.95
C GLU A 104 0.54 12.96 -1.94
N SER A 105 -0.46 12.10 -1.74
CA SER A 105 -1.86 12.49 -1.59
C SER A 105 -2.61 11.54 -0.67
N GLU A 106 -3.61 12.07 0.05
CA GLU A 106 -4.48 11.28 0.90
C GLU A 106 -5.91 11.84 0.85
N GLY A 107 -6.85 10.96 0.48
CA GLY A 107 -8.29 11.20 0.52
C GLY A 107 -8.99 10.25 1.49
N ALA A 108 -10.31 10.25 1.47
CA ALA A 108 -11.11 9.40 2.35
C ALA A 108 -10.95 7.90 2.03
N SER A 109 -10.81 7.54 0.75
CA SER A 109 -10.78 6.15 0.24
C SER A 109 -9.56 5.79 -0.58
N GLU A 110 -8.76 6.75 -1.00
CA GLU A 110 -7.61 6.59 -1.87
C GLU A 110 -6.45 7.42 -1.36
N ALA A 111 -5.23 6.91 -1.55
CA ALA A 111 -4.01 7.64 -1.22
C ALA A 111 -2.88 7.23 -2.17
N ILE A 112 -1.88 8.10 -2.31
CA ILE A 112 -0.63 7.80 -3.00
C ILE A 112 0.51 8.00 -2.01
N VAL A 113 1.33 6.95 -1.87
CA VAL A 113 2.56 6.98 -1.08
C VAL A 113 3.74 6.73 -2.00
N VAL A 114 4.78 7.52 -1.85
CA VAL A 114 6.02 7.38 -2.62
C VAL A 114 7.10 6.83 -1.71
N ALA A 115 7.76 5.76 -2.16
CA ALA A 115 9.01 5.28 -1.58
C ALA A 115 10.16 5.59 -2.53
N ASN A 116 11.20 6.19 -2.01
CA ASN A 116 12.38 6.61 -2.75
C ASN A 116 13.62 5.99 -2.07
N PHE A 117 14.33 5.11 -2.75
CA PHE A 117 15.43 4.34 -2.18
C PHE A 117 16.51 4.03 -3.23
N LYS A 118 17.58 3.40 -2.81
CA LYS A 118 18.56 2.75 -3.68
C LYS A 118 18.50 1.24 -3.47
N SER A 119 18.57 0.46 -4.54
CA SER A 119 18.74 -0.99 -4.51
C SER A 119 20.24 -1.34 -4.50
N HIS A 120 20.55 -2.63 -4.25
CA HIS A 120 21.94 -3.09 -4.12
C HIS A 120 22.78 -2.84 -5.38
N ASP A 121 22.21 -3.11 -6.54
CA ASP A 121 22.92 -3.14 -7.82
C ASP A 121 22.74 -1.87 -8.66
N ASP A 122 21.87 -0.94 -8.26
CA ASP A 122 21.61 0.29 -9.00
C ASP A 122 22.06 1.52 -8.19
N PRO A 123 23.08 2.27 -8.66
CA PRO A 123 23.50 3.51 -8.03
C PRO A 123 22.45 4.63 -8.16
N GLU A 124 21.53 4.50 -9.12
CA GLU A 124 20.41 5.44 -9.27
C GLU A 124 19.32 5.11 -8.25
N ARG A 125 18.49 6.10 -7.95
CA ARG A 125 17.37 5.91 -7.01
C ARG A 125 16.16 5.35 -7.74
N SER A 126 15.56 4.31 -7.16
CA SER A 126 14.23 3.86 -7.52
C SER A 126 13.18 4.75 -6.84
N VAL A 127 12.14 5.07 -7.56
CA VAL A 127 10.97 5.82 -7.06
C VAL A 127 9.73 4.98 -7.34
N LEU A 128 9.14 4.43 -6.30
CA LEU A 128 7.91 3.67 -6.39
C LEU A 128 6.73 4.47 -5.87
N ARG A 129 5.66 4.50 -6.64
CA ARG A 129 4.37 5.08 -6.27
C ARG A 129 3.41 3.96 -5.94
N PHE A 130 2.97 3.91 -4.71
CA PHE A 130 1.97 2.98 -4.22
C PHE A 130 0.61 3.66 -4.28
N GLU A 131 -0.28 3.15 -5.10
CA GLU A 131 -1.68 3.55 -5.13
C GLU A 131 -2.42 2.71 -4.10
N LEU A 132 -3.01 3.37 -3.13
CA LEU A 132 -3.67 2.73 -2.00
C LEU A 132 -5.17 2.97 -2.05
N VAL A 133 -5.94 1.97 -1.64
CA VAL A 133 -7.38 2.06 -1.43
C VAL A 133 -7.74 1.64 -0.02
N ARG A 134 -8.84 2.15 0.50
CA ARG A 134 -9.33 1.77 1.82
C ARG A 134 -10.40 0.69 1.71
N GLU A 135 -10.09 -0.52 2.15
CA GLU A 135 -11.03 -1.65 2.22
C GLU A 135 -11.36 -1.99 3.67
N GLY A 136 -12.64 -1.92 4.04
CA GLY A 136 -13.08 -2.19 5.42
C GLY A 136 -12.42 -1.28 6.48
N GLY A 137 -12.06 -0.05 6.11
CA GLY A 137 -11.39 0.89 6.99
C GLY A 137 -9.86 0.76 7.05
N VAL A 138 -9.27 -0.20 6.33
CA VAL A 138 -7.82 -0.46 6.31
C VAL A 138 -7.24 -0.12 4.95
N TRP A 139 -6.07 0.51 4.92
CA TRP A 139 -5.36 0.78 3.69
C TRP A 139 -4.81 -0.52 3.06
N LYS A 140 -4.92 -0.63 1.74
CA LYS A 140 -4.44 -1.74 0.93
C LYS A 140 -3.76 -1.20 -0.33
N ILE A 141 -2.71 -1.87 -0.78
CA ILE A 141 -2.05 -1.56 -2.06
C ILE A 141 -2.97 -2.04 -3.18
N ASP A 142 -3.38 -1.13 -4.04
CA ASP A 142 -4.21 -1.43 -5.21
C ASP A 142 -3.37 -1.49 -6.50
N ASP A 143 -2.29 -0.71 -6.58
CA ASP A 143 -1.31 -0.79 -7.66
C ASP A 143 0.05 -0.25 -7.20
N VAL A 144 1.09 -0.59 -7.95
CA VAL A 144 2.44 -0.03 -7.79
C VAL A 144 2.98 0.35 -9.16
N ALA A 145 3.60 1.53 -9.25
CA ALA A 145 4.26 1.98 -10.45
C ALA A 145 5.66 2.49 -10.15
N ALA A 146 6.64 2.14 -10.99
CA ALA A 146 7.94 2.78 -10.96
C ALA A 146 7.89 4.10 -11.74
N ALA A 147 8.39 5.17 -11.12
CA ALA A 147 8.53 6.49 -11.71
C ALA A 147 10.03 6.82 -11.78
N GLY A 148 10.69 6.47 -12.85
CA GLY A 148 12.12 6.67 -12.99
C GLY A 148 12.62 6.20 -14.36
N LYS A 149 13.82 5.68 -14.40
CA LYS A 149 14.45 5.18 -15.63
C LYS A 149 13.70 3.97 -16.22
N ASN A 150 13.23 3.08 -15.36
CA ASN A 150 12.42 1.94 -15.73
C ASN A 150 10.95 2.29 -15.39
N HIS A 151 10.17 2.61 -16.41
CA HIS A 151 8.74 2.83 -16.24
C HIS A 151 8.02 1.49 -16.35
N TRP A 152 7.37 1.09 -15.27
CA TRP A 152 6.48 -0.06 -15.24
C TRP A 152 5.33 0.16 -14.25
N ARG A 153 4.27 -0.58 -14.44
CA ARG A 153 3.11 -0.62 -13.55
C ARG A 153 2.70 -2.08 -13.35
N VAL A 154 2.45 -2.48 -12.12
CA VAL A 154 2.09 -3.88 -11.81
C VAL A 154 0.87 -4.34 -12.58
N SER A 155 -0.19 -3.52 -12.63
CA SER A 155 -1.40 -3.89 -13.38
C SER A 155 -1.16 -4.10 -14.88
N GLU A 156 -0.27 -3.33 -15.51
CA GLU A 156 0.12 -3.47 -16.92
C GLU A 156 0.93 -4.76 -17.14
N ILE A 157 1.93 -5.02 -16.30
CA ILE A 157 2.73 -6.26 -16.35
C ILE A 157 1.82 -7.49 -16.20
N ILE A 158 0.90 -7.47 -15.22
CA ILE A 158 -0.05 -8.57 -15.01
C ILE A 158 -0.95 -8.78 -16.22
N ALA A 159 -1.36 -7.70 -16.90
CA ALA A 159 -2.18 -7.77 -18.11
C ALA A 159 -1.39 -8.30 -19.32
N GLY A 160 -0.08 -8.21 -19.31
CA GLY A 160 0.79 -8.56 -20.42
C GLY A 160 0.91 -7.44 -21.48
N GLU A 161 0.79 -6.19 -21.00
CA GLU A 161 0.88 -4.97 -21.80
C GLU A 161 2.29 -4.37 -21.79
#